data_e5a1bec719cb55596768788ff3ce4b26
#
_entry.id   e5a1bec719cb55596768788ff3ce4b26
#
_cell.length_a   1.000
_cell.length_b   1.000
_cell.length_c   1.000
_cell.angle_alpha   90.00
_cell.angle_beta   90.00
_cell.angle_gamma   90.00
#
_symmetry.space_group_name_H-M   'P 1'
#
loop_
_entity.id
_entity.type
_entity.pdbx_description
1 polymer ?
#
loop_
_entity_poly.entity_id
_entity_poly.type
_entity_poly.pdbx_seq_one_letter_code
_entity_poly.pdbx_strand_id
1 'polypeptide(L)'
;MSVEPIVDTAPAVSDEVRKTTCYMCACRCGINVHLRDGKIRYIEGNRDHPVNQGVLCAKGSAGIMQHYSPARLQSPMKRVGPRGSGQFEPISWEEALQTAVDWLAPIRKDDPKKLAFFTGRDQSQALTGWWAQQFGTPNFAAHGGFCSVNMAAGGIYTLGGAFWEFGSPDWDLTELFILFGVAEDHDSNPIKMGLGKLKTRGARVISVNPVQTGYAAISDDWYGVTPGTDGLLILSLVRELMRAGKIDIDYLVRYTNAPWLVIRNPGAANDGLFLRDADGTQQVIDRATGKPAPHTDAKVKAALQGEVPVEGGGVAVPAFMLMADAYLTDEYAPEAVAPQVGISAERIRQLAADLAEAAFAKEVVIEQPWTDWKGEKHDRMVGRPVSMHAMRGISAHSNGFQTCRALHMLQLLLGSVEAPGGFRFKPPYPKPPHAHPKPAGRPDQVAPETPLGGAPLGYVLGPEDLIIGADGAPQRIDKAYSWDAPMSAHGMMHMVISNAVAGDPYKVDVMFMYMANMAWNSSMNTRGVMDMLTETDPDTGEYKIPKLIYSDAYSSEMVAYADLVLPCLLYTSPSPRDYAASRMPSSA
;
A
#
# COMPACT_ATOMS: atom_id res chain seq x y z
N MET A 1 -55.45 0.42 37.61
CA MET A 1 -54.10 0.87 37.21
C MET A 1 -53.49 -0.31 36.45
N SER A 2 -53.38 -0.22 35.14
CA SER A 2 -52.61 -1.19 34.37
C SER A 2 -51.13 -0.97 34.66
N VAL A 3 -50.50 -1.93 35.30
CA VAL A 3 -49.06 -1.91 35.51
C VAL A 3 -48.44 -2.15 34.12
N GLU A 4 -47.79 -1.15 33.55
CA GLU A 4 -47.01 -1.37 32.33
C GLU A 4 -45.94 -2.44 32.61
N PRO A 5 -45.75 -3.39 31.68
CA PRO A 5 -44.73 -4.41 31.88
C PRO A 5 -43.36 -3.74 31.98
N ILE A 6 -42.59 -4.10 33.00
CA ILE A 6 -41.23 -3.63 33.17
C ILE A 6 -40.43 -4.15 31.97
N VAL A 7 -40.01 -3.22 31.12
CA VAL A 7 -39.12 -3.55 29.98
C VAL A 7 -37.71 -3.72 30.54
N ASP A 8 -37.14 -4.90 30.35
CA ASP A 8 -35.72 -5.11 30.66
C ASP A 8 -34.89 -4.29 29.68
N THR A 9 -34.29 -3.21 30.16
CA THR A 9 -33.45 -2.29 29.38
C THR A 9 -32.01 -2.81 29.18
N ALA A 10 -31.66 -3.92 29.82
CA ALA A 10 -30.34 -4.54 29.70
C ALA A 10 -30.45 -6.09 29.58
N PRO A 11 -31.23 -6.61 28.63
CA PRO A 11 -31.39 -8.06 28.49
C PRO A 11 -30.04 -8.71 28.23
N ALA A 12 -29.80 -9.87 28.83
CA ALA A 12 -28.58 -10.63 28.59
C ALA A 12 -28.51 -11.02 27.10
N VAL A 13 -27.51 -10.49 26.41
CA VAL A 13 -27.30 -10.72 24.98
C VAL A 13 -26.78 -12.14 24.71
N SER A 14 -26.04 -12.69 25.68
CA SER A 14 -25.31 -13.95 25.55
C SER A 14 -25.17 -14.67 26.88
N ASP A 15 -24.92 -15.96 26.83
CA ASP A 15 -24.53 -16.81 27.97
C ASP A 15 -22.99 -16.96 28.06
N GLU A 16 -22.28 -16.67 26.99
CA GLU A 16 -20.82 -16.72 26.92
C GLU A 16 -20.27 -15.57 26.08
N VAL A 17 -19.11 -15.00 26.49
CA VAL A 17 -18.37 -13.99 25.71
C VAL A 17 -16.93 -14.48 25.50
N ARG A 18 -16.48 -14.51 24.26
CA ARG A 18 -15.11 -14.86 23.91
C ARG A 18 -14.37 -13.68 23.31
N LYS A 19 -13.20 -13.36 23.86
CA LYS A 19 -12.30 -12.34 23.35
C LYS A 19 -11.43 -12.93 22.25
N THR A 20 -11.37 -12.24 21.10
CA THR A 20 -10.51 -12.64 19.98
C THR A 20 -10.13 -11.43 19.12
N THR A 21 -9.47 -11.66 18.01
CA THR A 21 -9.04 -10.62 17.05
C THR A 21 -9.85 -10.72 15.76
N CYS A 22 -10.36 -9.57 15.30
CA CYS A 22 -11.01 -9.46 14.01
C CYS A 22 -10.01 -9.70 12.87
N TYR A 23 -10.36 -10.55 11.92
CA TYR A 23 -9.49 -10.89 10.80
C TYR A 23 -9.88 -10.20 9.48
N MET A 24 -10.96 -9.40 9.45
CA MET A 24 -11.53 -8.81 8.25
C MET A 24 -10.60 -7.87 7.50
N CYS A 25 -9.60 -7.29 8.16
CA CYS A 25 -8.63 -6.39 7.55
C CYS A 25 -7.33 -6.32 8.37
N ALA A 26 -6.39 -5.48 7.93
CA ALA A 26 -5.09 -5.31 8.60
C ALA A 26 -5.15 -4.64 9.97
N CYS A 27 -6.25 -3.98 10.34
CA CYS A 27 -6.34 -3.27 11.63
C CYS A 27 -6.28 -4.19 12.85
N ARG A 28 -6.62 -5.47 12.71
CA ARG A 28 -6.50 -6.48 13.80
C ARG A 28 -7.20 -6.05 15.09
N CYS A 29 -8.40 -5.46 14.98
CA CYS A 29 -9.17 -5.00 16.14
C CYS A 29 -9.47 -6.14 17.10
N GLY A 30 -9.34 -5.90 18.40
CA GLY A 30 -9.83 -6.81 19.42
C GLY A 30 -11.35 -6.77 19.46
N ILE A 31 -11.98 -7.94 19.49
CA ILE A 31 -13.43 -8.12 19.52
C ILE A 31 -13.89 -9.01 20.66
N ASN A 32 -15.10 -8.76 21.13
CA ASN A 32 -15.87 -9.65 21.98
C ASN A 32 -16.93 -10.33 21.12
N VAL A 33 -16.89 -11.66 21.08
CA VAL A 33 -17.87 -12.49 20.40
C VAL A 33 -18.84 -13.03 21.42
N HIS A 34 -20.10 -12.63 21.33
CA HIS A 34 -21.18 -13.03 22.20
C HIS A 34 -21.85 -14.28 21.65
N LEU A 35 -21.86 -15.34 22.45
CA LEU A 35 -22.46 -16.62 22.12
C LEU A 35 -23.73 -16.83 22.93
N ARG A 36 -24.73 -17.48 22.33
CA ARG A 36 -25.91 -18.05 23.00
C ARG A 36 -26.14 -19.45 22.45
N ASP A 37 -26.23 -20.44 23.33
CA ASP A 37 -26.34 -21.85 22.94
C ASP A 37 -25.25 -22.27 21.93
N GLY A 38 -24.02 -21.77 22.13
CA GLY A 38 -22.87 -22.02 21.26
C GLY A 38 -22.89 -21.32 19.90
N LYS A 39 -23.90 -20.49 19.60
CA LYS A 39 -24.03 -19.74 18.33
C LYS A 39 -23.68 -18.27 18.52
N ILE A 40 -23.01 -17.69 17.53
CA ILE A 40 -22.69 -16.26 17.55
C ILE A 40 -23.96 -15.45 17.43
N ARG A 41 -24.19 -14.57 18.39
CA ARG A 41 -25.35 -13.66 18.45
C ARG A 41 -24.99 -12.22 18.12
N TYR A 42 -23.80 -11.80 18.55
CA TYR A 42 -23.38 -10.41 18.43
C TYR A 42 -21.86 -10.33 18.46
N ILE A 43 -21.29 -9.35 17.74
CA ILE A 43 -19.87 -9.04 17.77
C ILE A 43 -19.70 -7.55 18.01
N GLU A 44 -18.92 -7.20 19.03
CA GLU A 44 -18.56 -5.83 19.36
C GLU A 44 -17.05 -5.64 19.52
N GLY A 45 -16.60 -4.38 19.56
CA GLY A 45 -15.22 -4.07 19.85
C GLY A 45 -14.86 -4.31 21.33
N ASN A 46 -13.68 -4.90 21.57
CA ASN A 46 -13.17 -5.10 22.91
C ASN A 46 -12.59 -3.78 23.46
N ARG A 47 -13.19 -3.24 24.52
CA ARG A 47 -12.75 -1.96 25.14
C ARG A 47 -11.37 -2.03 25.78
N ASP A 48 -10.95 -3.22 26.23
CA ASP A 48 -9.66 -3.43 26.87
C ASP A 48 -8.52 -3.59 25.84
N HIS A 49 -8.85 -3.67 24.55
CA HIS A 49 -7.84 -3.89 23.51
C HIS A 49 -7.11 -2.58 23.18
N PRO A 50 -5.75 -2.56 23.23
CA PRO A 50 -4.98 -1.31 23.14
C PRO A 50 -5.08 -0.60 21.77
N VAL A 51 -5.36 -1.35 20.68
CA VAL A 51 -5.39 -0.80 19.33
C VAL A 51 -6.70 -0.09 19.02
N ASN A 52 -7.84 -0.70 19.33
CA ASN A 52 -9.17 -0.18 18.94
C ASN A 52 -10.06 0.26 20.09
N GLN A 53 -9.73 -0.04 21.35
CA GLN A 53 -10.40 0.45 22.57
C GLN A 53 -11.93 0.41 22.49
N GLY A 54 -12.47 -0.67 21.93
CA GLY A 54 -13.92 -0.85 21.75
C GLY A 54 -14.48 -0.34 20.41
N VAL A 55 -13.74 0.43 19.63
CA VAL A 55 -14.18 0.87 18.30
C VAL A 55 -14.13 -0.32 17.33
N LEU A 56 -15.24 -0.55 16.63
CA LEU A 56 -15.34 -1.60 15.61
C LEU A 56 -16.11 -1.06 14.40
N CYS A 57 -15.59 -1.33 13.21
CA CYS A 57 -16.27 -0.92 11.98
C CYS A 57 -17.36 -1.92 11.58
N ALA A 58 -18.20 -1.52 10.62
CA ALA A 58 -19.30 -2.35 10.11
C ALA A 58 -18.83 -3.72 9.60
N LYS A 59 -17.65 -3.83 8.96
CA LYS A 59 -17.10 -5.12 8.53
C LYS A 59 -16.89 -6.08 9.70
N GLY A 60 -16.31 -5.59 10.79
CA GLY A 60 -16.07 -6.40 11.98
C GLY A 60 -17.36 -6.85 12.66
N SER A 61 -18.33 -5.96 12.79
CA SER A 61 -19.66 -6.30 13.33
C SER A 61 -20.43 -7.27 12.45
N ALA A 62 -20.31 -7.12 11.11
CA ALA A 62 -20.92 -8.01 10.12
C ALA A 62 -20.24 -9.38 10.02
N GLY A 63 -19.16 -9.64 10.75
CA GLY A 63 -18.47 -10.93 10.78
C GLY A 63 -19.37 -12.13 11.09
N ILE A 64 -20.48 -11.90 11.80
CA ILE A 64 -21.52 -12.92 12.02
C ILE A 64 -22.11 -13.44 10.69
N MET A 65 -22.28 -12.57 9.70
CA MET A 65 -22.81 -12.94 8.39
C MET A 65 -21.86 -13.87 7.63
N GLN A 66 -20.56 -13.79 7.90
CA GLN A 66 -19.60 -14.72 7.32
C GLN A 66 -19.82 -16.15 7.79
N HIS A 67 -20.20 -16.35 9.05
CA HIS A 67 -20.46 -17.69 9.57
C HIS A 67 -21.77 -18.29 9.09
N TYR A 68 -22.78 -17.46 8.90
CA TYR A 68 -24.16 -17.93 8.64
C TYR A 68 -24.68 -17.55 7.26
N SER A 69 -23.86 -17.01 6.37
CA SER A 69 -24.27 -16.69 5.01
C SER A 69 -24.69 -17.93 4.24
N PRO A 70 -25.83 -17.92 3.53
CA PRO A 70 -26.23 -19.01 2.64
C PRO A 70 -25.29 -19.15 1.42
N ALA A 71 -24.50 -18.14 1.11
CA ALA A 71 -23.53 -18.16 0.02
C ALA A 71 -22.24 -18.92 0.36
N ARG A 72 -22.13 -19.55 1.54
CA ARG A 72 -20.95 -20.32 1.91
C ARG A 72 -20.82 -21.57 1.07
N LEU A 73 -19.62 -21.81 0.58
CA LEU A 73 -19.24 -23.04 -0.09
C LEU A 73 -19.20 -24.19 0.94
N GLN A 74 -19.86 -25.29 0.64
CA GLN A 74 -20.01 -26.44 1.56
C GLN A 74 -19.18 -27.66 1.14
N SER A 75 -18.98 -27.85 -0.15
CA SER A 75 -18.26 -28.99 -0.72
C SER A 75 -17.39 -28.55 -1.89
N PRO A 76 -16.29 -29.25 -2.20
CA PRO A 76 -15.56 -29.04 -3.44
C PRO A 76 -16.47 -29.25 -4.65
N MET A 77 -16.22 -28.50 -5.70
CA MET A 77 -17.03 -28.57 -6.93
C MET A 77 -16.11 -28.52 -8.16
N LYS A 78 -16.53 -29.28 -9.20
CA LYS A 78 -15.86 -29.31 -10.49
C LYS A 78 -16.82 -28.77 -11.55
N ARG A 79 -16.28 -27.92 -12.43
CA ARG A 79 -17.04 -27.34 -13.52
C ARG A 79 -17.40 -28.41 -14.57
N VAL A 80 -18.65 -28.41 -15.01
CA VAL A 80 -19.20 -29.31 -16.07
C VAL A 80 -19.67 -28.53 -17.30
N GLY A 81 -19.90 -27.25 -17.20
CA GLY A 81 -20.28 -26.38 -18.31
C GLY A 81 -19.15 -25.42 -18.77
N PRO A 82 -19.43 -24.50 -19.69
CA PRO A 82 -18.51 -23.43 -20.04
C PRO A 82 -18.17 -22.54 -18.83
N ARG A 83 -16.99 -21.92 -18.81
CA ARG A 83 -16.67 -20.90 -17.80
C ARG A 83 -17.68 -19.76 -17.86
N GLY A 84 -18.07 -19.24 -16.71
CA GLY A 84 -19.10 -18.21 -16.59
C GLY A 84 -20.53 -18.76 -16.54
N SER A 85 -20.77 -20.06 -16.85
CA SER A 85 -22.12 -20.65 -16.84
C SER A 85 -22.65 -20.97 -15.43
N GLY A 86 -21.76 -21.07 -14.43
CA GLY A 86 -22.13 -21.48 -13.08
C GLY A 86 -22.54 -22.97 -12.96
N GLN A 87 -22.24 -23.80 -13.95
CA GLN A 87 -22.59 -25.22 -13.95
C GLN A 87 -21.49 -26.05 -13.30
N PHE A 88 -21.80 -26.62 -12.14
CA PHE A 88 -20.87 -27.41 -11.32
C PHE A 88 -21.52 -28.69 -10.83
N GLU A 89 -20.68 -29.69 -10.56
CA GLU A 89 -21.02 -30.86 -9.81
C GLU A 89 -20.23 -30.95 -8.52
N PRO A 90 -20.83 -31.31 -7.37
CA PRO A 90 -20.09 -31.60 -6.14
C PRO A 90 -19.22 -32.84 -6.33
N ILE A 91 -17.97 -32.76 -5.79
CA ILE A 91 -17.01 -33.87 -5.78
C ILE A 91 -16.49 -34.12 -4.36
N SER A 92 -15.85 -35.25 -4.15
CA SER A 92 -15.19 -35.52 -2.86
C SER A 92 -13.92 -34.70 -2.68
N TRP A 93 -13.46 -34.58 -1.44
CA TRP A 93 -12.17 -33.92 -1.17
C TRP A 93 -10.99 -34.70 -1.78
N GLU A 94 -11.07 -36.04 -1.78
CA GLU A 94 -10.04 -36.87 -2.39
C GLU A 94 -9.94 -36.60 -3.90
N GLU A 95 -11.06 -36.53 -4.59
CA GLU A 95 -11.07 -36.20 -6.01
C GLU A 95 -10.61 -34.77 -6.28
N ALA A 96 -11.03 -33.81 -5.45
CA ALA A 96 -10.64 -32.41 -5.57
C ALA A 96 -9.13 -32.23 -5.39
N LEU A 97 -8.54 -32.85 -4.35
CA LEU A 97 -7.11 -32.78 -4.10
C LEU A 97 -6.30 -33.49 -5.18
N GLN A 98 -6.76 -34.66 -5.63
CA GLN A 98 -6.10 -35.37 -6.72
C GLN A 98 -6.14 -34.56 -8.01
N THR A 99 -7.27 -33.94 -8.35
CA THR A 99 -7.40 -33.05 -9.51
C THR A 99 -6.42 -31.88 -9.43
N ALA A 100 -6.32 -31.24 -8.25
CA ALA A 100 -5.34 -30.15 -8.06
C ALA A 100 -3.89 -30.63 -8.20
N VAL A 101 -3.55 -31.81 -7.66
CA VAL A 101 -2.21 -32.40 -7.81
C VAL A 101 -1.92 -32.72 -9.26
N ASP A 102 -2.86 -33.30 -9.99
CA ASP A 102 -2.70 -33.66 -11.40
C ASP A 102 -2.42 -32.43 -12.29
N TRP A 103 -2.93 -31.25 -11.89
CA TRP A 103 -2.66 -29.98 -12.60
C TRP A 103 -1.36 -29.30 -12.15
N LEU A 104 -1.03 -29.37 -10.88
CA LEU A 104 0.09 -28.63 -10.31
C LEU A 104 1.41 -29.38 -10.37
N ALA A 105 1.43 -30.71 -10.16
CA ALA A 105 2.65 -31.48 -10.11
C ALA A 105 3.44 -31.47 -11.43
N PRO A 106 2.79 -31.63 -12.62
CA PRO A 106 3.52 -31.56 -13.89
C PRO A 106 4.23 -30.21 -14.10
N ILE A 107 3.53 -29.10 -13.83
CA ILE A 107 4.15 -27.77 -14.04
C ILE A 107 5.25 -27.49 -13.01
N ARG A 108 5.12 -27.95 -11.78
CA ARG A 108 6.21 -27.83 -10.79
C ARG A 108 7.45 -28.61 -11.24
N LYS A 109 7.26 -29.77 -11.85
CA LYS A 109 8.33 -30.63 -12.35
C LYS A 109 8.99 -30.09 -13.63
N ASP A 110 8.22 -29.38 -14.47
CA ASP A 110 8.69 -28.84 -15.75
C ASP A 110 9.13 -27.38 -15.63
N ASP A 111 8.21 -26.50 -15.28
CA ASP A 111 8.43 -25.07 -15.15
C ASP A 111 7.47 -24.43 -14.14
N PRO A 112 7.91 -24.17 -12.89
CA PRO A 112 7.08 -23.55 -11.86
C PRO A 112 6.50 -22.17 -12.23
N LYS A 113 7.07 -21.46 -13.22
CA LYS A 113 6.53 -20.17 -13.72
C LYS A 113 5.14 -20.32 -14.34
N LYS A 114 4.75 -21.53 -14.73
CA LYS A 114 3.42 -21.80 -15.29
C LYS A 114 2.28 -21.72 -14.25
N LEU A 115 2.60 -21.58 -12.97
CA LEU A 115 1.64 -21.27 -11.91
C LEU A 115 1.63 -19.77 -11.60
N ALA A 116 0.45 -19.13 -11.68
CA ALA A 116 0.17 -17.85 -11.05
C ALA A 116 -0.70 -18.07 -9.80
N PHE A 117 -0.25 -17.59 -8.63
CA PHE A 117 -0.94 -17.74 -7.37
C PHE A 117 -1.41 -16.37 -6.85
N PHE A 118 -2.72 -16.22 -6.70
CA PHE A 118 -3.31 -15.01 -6.11
C PHE A 118 -3.69 -15.25 -4.65
N THR A 119 -3.44 -14.27 -3.80
CA THR A 119 -3.98 -14.23 -2.44
C THR A 119 -4.72 -12.94 -2.17
N GLY A 120 -5.91 -13.06 -1.58
CA GLY A 120 -6.66 -11.92 -1.08
C GLY A 120 -6.02 -11.34 0.18
N ARG A 121 -6.72 -10.37 0.79
CA ARG A 121 -6.30 -9.77 2.05
C ARG A 121 -6.73 -10.62 3.23
N ASP A 122 -6.00 -11.66 3.50
CA ASP A 122 -6.26 -12.57 4.60
C ASP A 122 -5.07 -12.66 5.57
N GLN A 123 -5.26 -13.35 6.68
CA GLN A 123 -4.22 -13.53 7.70
C GLN A 123 -3.31 -14.71 7.42
N SER A 124 -3.67 -15.56 6.46
CA SER A 124 -2.88 -16.72 6.04
C SER A 124 -1.83 -16.37 4.99
N GLN A 125 -1.70 -15.09 4.62
CA GLN A 125 -0.81 -14.63 3.55
C GLN A 125 0.65 -15.07 3.74
N ALA A 126 1.11 -15.15 4.99
CA ALA A 126 2.44 -15.68 5.29
C ALA A 126 2.57 -17.17 4.93
N LEU A 127 1.51 -17.96 5.20
CA LEU A 127 1.47 -19.38 4.86
C LEU A 127 1.37 -19.59 3.34
N THR A 128 0.48 -18.87 2.68
CA THR A 128 0.31 -18.98 1.22
C THR A 128 1.55 -18.49 0.46
N GLY A 129 2.22 -17.45 0.96
CA GLY A 129 3.50 -16.97 0.42
C GLY A 129 4.61 -18.01 0.61
N TRP A 130 4.68 -18.64 1.77
CA TRP A 130 5.60 -19.76 2.00
C TRP A 130 5.30 -20.93 1.06
N TRP A 131 4.04 -21.29 0.88
CA TRP A 131 3.64 -22.35 -0.04
C TRP A 131 4.09 -22.06 -1.48
N ALA A 132 3.84 -20.83 -1.97
CA ALA A 132 4.29 -20.41 -3.29
C ALA A 132 5.81 -20.47 -3.44
N GLN A 133 6.55 -20.07 -2.39
CA GLN A 133 8.01 -20.19 -2.32
C GLN A 133 8.45 -21.66 -2.43
N GLN A 134 7.82 -22.57 -1.68
CA GLN A 134 8.15 -24.01 -1.71
C GLN A 134 7.75 -24.66 -3.03
N PHE A 135 6.69 -24.18 -3.68
CA PHE A 135 6.32 -24.61 -5.02
C PHE A 135 7.39 -24.19 -6.05
N GLY A 136 7.99 -23.02 -5.87
CA GLY A 136 9.02 -22.45 -6.74
C GLY A 136 8.47 -21.43 -7.75
N THR A 137 7.19 -20.97 -7.60
CA THR A 137 6.64 -19.96 -8.51
C THR A 137 7.00 -18.55 -8.10
N PRO A 138 7.50 -17.69 -9.03
CA PRO A 138 7.70 -16.27 -8.78
C PRO A 138 6.40 -15.47 -8.92
N ASN A 139 5.36 -16.06 -9.48
CA ASN A 139 4.11 -15.38 -9.81
C ASN A 139 3.14 -15.38 -8.61
N PHE A 140 3.54 -14.78 -7.51
CA PHE A 140 2.72 -14.63 -6.31
C PHE A 140 2.10 -13.24 -6.28
N ALA A 141 0.82 -13.16 -6.64
CA ALA A 141 0.07 -11.92 -6.69
C ALA A 141 -0.68 -11.67 -5.37
N ALA A 142 -0.07 -10.89 -4.48
CA ALA A 142 -0.67 -10.55 -3.20
C ALA A 142 -1.54 -9.29 -3.29
N HIS A 143 -2.53 -9.20 -2.41
CA HIS A 143 -3.46 -8.06 -2.31
C HIS A 143 -2.76 -6.69 -2.28
N GLY A 144 -1.56 -6.60 -1.71
CA GLY A 144 -0.76 -5.37 -1.69
C GLY A 144 -0.54 -4.74 -3.07
N GLY A 145 -0.47 -5.54 -4.12
CA GLY A 145 -0.36 -5.08 -5.50
C GLY A 145 -1.55 -4.24 -5.98
N PHE A 146 -2.74 -4.44 -5.42
CA PHE A 146 -3.90 -3.56 -5.65
C PHE A 146 -4.00 -2.40 -4.68
N CYS A 147 -3.60 -2.64 -3.43
CA CYS A 147 -3.96 -1.77 -2.33
C CYS A 147 -2.99 -0.61 -2.17
N SER A 148 -1.71 -0.90 -2.09
CA SER A 148 -0.74 0.03 -1.53
C SER A 148 0.66 -0.08 -2.13
N VAL A 149 0.86 -0.80 -3.22
CA VAL A 149 2.18 -0.89 -3.86
C VAL A 149 2.71 0.49 -4.28
N ASN A 150 1.85 1.34 -4.83
CA ASN A 150 2.22 2.70 -5.21
C ASN A 150 2.65 3.55 -4.01
N MET A 151 1.98 3.37 -2.86
CA MET A 151 2.37 4.04 -1.62
C MET A 151 3.70 3.52 -1.09
N ALA A 152 3.87 2.20 -1.04
CA ALA A 152 5.11 1.58 -0.58
C ALA A 152 6.30 1.97 -1.46
N ALA A 153 6.12 1.91 -2.78
CA ALA A 153 7.13 2.34 -3.75
C ALA A 153 7.41 3.85 -3.65
N GLY A 154 6.35 4.67 -3.54
CA GLY A 154 6.47 6.11 -3.30
C GLY A 154 7.30 6.43 -2.06
N GLY A 155 7.11 5.68 -0.98
CA GLY A 155 7.90 5.79 0.24
C GLY A 155 9.37 5.38 0.05
N ILE A 156 9.63 4.23 -0.60
CA ILE A 156 11.00 3.76 -0.89
C ILE A 156 11.79 4.82 -1.65
N TYR A 157 11.21 5.35 -2.72
CA TYR A 157 11.93 6.27 -3.62
C TYR A 157 11.83 7.75 -3.24
N THR A 158 11.22 8.06 -2.10
CA THR A 158 11.18 9.44 -1.58
C THR A 158 11.77 9.53 -0.17
N LEU A 159 11.47 8.56 0.69
CA LEU A 159 11.87 8.56 2.11
C LEU A 159 12.88 7.46 2.44
N GLY A 160 13.18 6.55 1.51
CA GLY A 160 14.11 5.44 1.72
C GLY A 160 13.53 4.24 2.45
N GLY A 161 12.22 4.09 2.49
CA GLY A 161 11.60 2.91 3.09
C GLY A 161 10.12 2.76 2.73
N ALA A 162 9.62 1.53 2.79
CA ALA A 162 8.26 1.20 2.44
C ALA A 162 7.34 1.18 3.65
N PHE A 163 6.13 1.72 3.47
CA PHE A 163 5.00 1.52 4.36
C PHE A 163 3.79 1.03 3.61
N TRP A 164 2.99 0.23 4.28
CA TRP A 164 1.66 -0.16 3.81
C TRP A 164 0.60 0.89 4.16
N GLU A 165 0.91 1.80 5.06
CA GLU A 165 0.11 2.96 5.45
C GLU A 165 1.02 4.19 5.44
N PHE A 166 0.43 5.38 5.40
CA PHE A 166 1.18 6.64 5.28
C PHE A 166 1.83 7.06 6.60
N GLY A 167 2.47 6.10 7.27
CA GLY A 167 3.14 6.30 8.54
C GLY A 167 2.21 6.56 9.71
N SER A 168 2.76 7.10 10.78
CA SER A 168 2.02 7.40 12.01
C SER A 168 2.10 8.89 12.32
N PRO A 169 0.97 9.62 12.26
CA PRO A 169 0.91 11.00 12.73
C PRO A 169 1.25 11.11 14.21
N ASP A 170 1.79 12.25 14.61
CA ASP A 170 1.96 12.59 16.01
C ASP A 170 0.63 13.13 16.57
N TRP A 171 -0.21 12.22 17.06
CA TRP A 171 -1.56 12.52 17.54
C TRP A 171 -1.59 13.47 18.74
N ASP A 172 -0.48 13.59 19.45
CA ASP A 172 -0.40 14.38 20.69
C ASP A 172 0.08 15.82 20.43
N LEU A 173 0.79 16.07 19.34
CA LEU A 173 1.39 17.39 19.05
C LEU A 173 0.97 18.02 17.73
N THR A 174 0.35 17.28 16.80
CA THR A 174 -0.12 17.83 15.52
C THR A 174 -1.20 18.89 15.73
N GLU A 175 -1.05 20.06 15.09
CA GLU A 175 -2.00 21.19 15.13
C GLU A 175 -2.86 21.28 13.87
N LEU A 176 -2.30 20.88 12.70
CA LEU A 176 -3.03 20.78 11.45
C LEU A 176 -2.87 19.35 10.89
N PHE A 177 -3.98 18.70 10.67
CA PHE A 177 -4.03 17.35 10.13
C PHE A 177 -4.86 17.28 8.85
N ILE A 178 -4.29 16.74 7.77
CA ILE A 178 -4.97 16.64 6.48
C ILE A 178 -5.16 15.18 6.09
N LEU A 179 -6.38 14.83 5.71
CA LEU A 179 -6.75 13.53 5.17
C LEU A 179 -6.90 13.61 3.65
N PHE A 180 -6.09 12.83 2.91
CA PHE A 180 -6.18 12.74 1.45
C PHE A 180 -6.82 11.42 1.03
N GLY A 181 -8.04 11.47 0.49
CA GLY A 181 -8.74 10.29 -0.03
C GLY A 181 -9.01 9.21 1.02
N VAL A 182 -9.11 9.61 2.28
CA VAL A 182 -9.45 8.69 3.38
C VAL A 182 -10.95 8.74 3.59
N ALA A 183 -11.60 7.63 3.27
CA ALA A 183 -13.06 7.62 3.24
C ALA A 183 -13.60 7.60 4.63
N GLU A 184 -13.73 6.79 5.45
CA GLU A 184 -14.39 6.86 6.75
C GLU A 184 -14.32 5.55 7.53
N ASP A 185 -15.41 5.27 8.19
CA ASP A 185 -15.70 4.16 9.09
C ASP A 185 -15.25 2.76 8.64
N HIS A 186 -14.91 2.60 7.38
CA HIS A 186 -14.56 1.30 6.82
C HIS A 186 -13.07 0.99 6.88
N ASP A 187 -12.21 2.00 7.12
CA ASP A 187 -10.80 1.82 6.82
C ASP A 187 -9.90 1.63 8.03
N SER A 188 -9.92 2.52 9.01
CA SER A 188 -8.96 2.40 10.09
C SER A 188 -9.50 2.87 11.42
N ASN A 189 -9.74 1.96 12.35
CA ASN A 189 -10.09 2.32 13.71
C ASN A 189 -8.97 3.09 14.44
N PRO A 190 -7.66 2.84 14.20
CA PRO A 190 -6.60 3.70 14.73
C PRO A 190 -6.72 5.16 14.31
N ILE A 191 -7.12 5.45 13.07
CA ILE A 191 -7.36 6.83 12.61
C ILE A 191 -8.51 7.48 13.38
N LYS A 192 -9.61 6.76 13.63
CA LYS A 192 -10.73 7.28 14.45
C LYS A 192 -10.26 7.69 15.84
N MET A 193 -9.45 6.85 16.47
CA MET A 193 -8.89 7.16 17.79
C MET A 193 -8.00 8.39 17.76
N GLY A 194 -7.14 8.49 16.73
CA GLY A 194 -6.27 9.64 16.51
C GLY A 194 -7.06 10.93 16.25
N LEU A 195 -8.07 10.89 15.39
CA LEU A 195 -8.95 12.04 15.13
C LEU A 195 -9.69 12.49 16.39
N GLY A 196 -10.15 11.54 17.22
CA GLY A 196 -10.75 11.86 18.53
C GLY A 196 -9.80 12.64 19.42
N LYS A 197 -8.52 12.24 19.50
CA LYS A 197 -7.48 12.98 20.25
C LYS A 197 -7.25 14.37 19.69
N LEU A 198 -7.10 14.51 18.37
CA LEU A 198 -6.88 15.80 17.70
C LEU A 198 -8.05 16.76 17.98
N LYS A 199 -9.28 16.33 17.76
CA LYS A 199 -10.48 17.15 17.99
C LYS A 199 -10.62 17.56 19.46
N THR A 200 -10.33 16.67 20.42
CA THR A 200 -10.34 16.99 21.85
C THR A 200 -9.34 18.07 22.23
N ARG A 201 -8.18 18.12 21.55
CA ARG A 201 -7.16 19.16 21.76
C ARG A 201 -7.45 20.46 21.00
N GLY A 202 -8.43 20.48 20.10
CA GLY A 202 -8.72 21.62 19.24
C GLY A 202 -7.81 21.72 18.01
N ALA A 203 -7.09 20.67 17.65
CA ALA A 203 -6.33 20.62 16.40
C ALA A 203 -7.28 20.68 15.19
N ARG A 204 -6.87 21.41 14.16
CA ARG A 204 -7.64 21.58 12.92
C ARG A 204 -7.51 20.34 12.04
N VAL A 205 -8.62 19.83 11.54
CA VAL A 205 -8.68 18.68 10.63
C VAL A 205 -9.26 19.11 9.30
N ILE A 206 -8.55 18.85 8.21
CA ILE A 206 -9.00 19.12 6.85
C ILE A 206 -9.16 17.80 6.11
N SER A 207 -10.24 17.67 5.32
CA SER A 207 -10.46 16.53 4.45
C SER A 207 -10.38 16.94 2.98
N VAL A 208 -9.53 16.27 2.21
CA VAL A 208 -9.44 16.37 0.75
C VAL A 208 -10.02 15.08 0.18
N ASN A 209 -11.26 15.14 -0.31
CA ASN A 209 -12.01 13.96 -0.71
C ASN A 209 -13.08 14.35 -1.75
N PRO A 210 -13.34 13.55 -2.78
CA PRO A 210 -14.40 13.83 -3.77
C PRO A 210 -15.80 13.97 -3.16
N VAL A 211 -16.07 13.30 -2.05
CA VAL A 211 -17.41 13.25 -1.43
C VAL A 211 -17.33 13.72 0.02
N GLN A 212 -18.25 14.61 0.40
CA GLN A 212 -18.35 15.13 1.76
C GLN A 212 -19.11 14.15 2.68
N THR A 213 -18.52 13.01 2.94
CA THR A 213 -19.06 11.98 3.86
C THR A 213 -18.00 11.51 4.86
N GLY A 214 -18.38 10.71 5.84
CA GLY A 214 -17.48 10.12 6.80
C GLY A 214 -16.61 11.16 7.50
N TYR A 215 -15.30 11.06 7.40
CA TYR A 215 -14.38 12.01 8.05
C TYR A 215 -14.52 13.44 7.51
N ALA A 216 -14.93 13.61 6.25
CA ALA A 216 -15.20 14.94 5.71
C ALA A 216 -16.35 15.67 6.45
N ALA A 217 -17.32 14.92 6.96
CA ALA A 217 -18.44 15.49 7.72
C ALA A 217 -18.05 16.01 9.12
N ILE A 218 -16.95 15.52 9.68
CA ILE A 218 -16.44 15.93 10.99
C ILE A 218 -15.17 16.80 10.91
N SER A 219 -14.65 17.03 9.72
CA SER A 219 -13.52 17.92 9.47
C SER A 219 -13.93 19.38 9.64
N ASP A 220 -12.96 20.22 9.97
CA ASP A 220 -13.19 21.68 10.11
C ASP A 220 -13.29 22.35 8.74
N ASP A 221 -12.70 21.73 7.70
CA ASP A 221 -12.87 22.15 6.30
C ASP A 221 -12.83 20.93 5.37
N TRP A 222 -13.46 21.09 4.20
CA TRP A 222 -13.50 20.07 3.15
C TRP A 222 -13.15 20.66 1.79
N TYR A 223 -12.25 19.98 1.09
CA TYR A 223 -11.83 20.29 -0.27
C TYR A 223 -12.32 19.19 -1.20
N GLY A 224 -13.35 19.49 -1.97
CA GLY A 224 -13.96 18.55 -2.93
C GLY A 224 -13.11 18.42 -4.19
N VAL A 225 -12.16 17.49 -4.16
CA VAL A 225 -11.23 17.28 -5.27
C VAL A 225 -11.83 16.37 -6.35
N THR A 226 -11.60 16.71 -7.62
CA THR A 226 -11.94 15.84 -8.76
C THR A 226 -11.16 14.52 -8.62
N PRO A 227 -11.80 13.34 -8.71
CA PRO A 227 -11.11 12.06 -8.59
C PRO A 227 -9.90 11.92 -9.51
N GLY A 228 -8.76 11.46 -8.95
CA GLY A 228 -7.52 11.25 -9.70
C GLY A 228 -6.65 12.50 -9.88
N THR A 229 -7.05 13.66 -9.37
CA THR A 229 -6.28 14.91 -9.52
C THR A 229 -5.60 15.36 -8.21
N ASP A 230 -5.61 14.53 -7.18
CA ASP A 230 -4.95 14.82 -5.89
C ASP A 230 -3.48 15.20 -6.07
N GLY A 231 -2.75 14.50 -6.93
CA GLY A 231 -1.35 14.79 -7.21
C GLY A 231 -1.14 16.19 -7.78
N LEU A 232 -2.02 16.65 -8.64
CA LEU A 232 -1.97 17.98 -9.23
C LEU A 232 -2.24 19.07 -8.18
N LEU A 233 -3.23 18.85 -7.30
CA LEU A 233 -3.48 19.73 -6.14
C LEU A 233 -2.22 19.83 -5.26
N ILE A 234 -1.62 18.68 -4.91
CA ILE A 234 -0.44 18.63 -4.05
C ILE A 234 0.74 19.38 -4.69
N LEU A 235 0.97 19.21 -6.00
CA LEU A 235 2.04 19.91 -6.70
C LEU A 235 1.80 21.42 -6.76
N SER A 236 0.54 21.86 -6.85
CA SER A 236 0.20 23.29 -6.73
C SER A 236 0.50 23.84 -5.33
N LEU A 237 0.22 23.07 -4.27
CA LEU A 237 0.60 23.44 -2.90
C LEU A 237 2.13 23.53 -2.74
N VAL A 238 2.86 22.57 -3.29
CA VAL A 238 4.34 22.56 -3.33
C VAL A 238 4.86 23.84 -4.00
N ARG A 239 4.31 24.21 -5.17
CA ARG A 239 4.67 25.43 -5.87
C ARG A 239 4.43 26.68 -5.04
N GLU A 240 3.26 26.83 -4.46
CA GLU A 240 2.91 28.02 -3.66
C GLU A 240 3.79 28.14 -2.40
N LEU A 241 4.10 27.05 -1.71
CA LEU A 241 5.01 27.05 -0.57
C LEU A 241 6.44 27.43 -0.98
N MET A 242 6.95 26.91 -2.09
CA MET A 242 8.28 27.28 -2.59
C MET A 242 8.33 28.75 -3.01
N ARG A 243 7.32 29.25 -3.73
CA ARG A 243 7.22 30.67 -4.13
C ARG A 243 7.17 31.62 -2.95
N ALA A 244 6.46 31.23 -1.90
CA ALA A 244 6.35 32.01 -0.68
C ALA A 244 7.60 31.89 0.23
N GLY A 245 8.58 31.05 -0.14
CA GLY A 245 9.73 30.75 0.73
C GLY A 245 9.36 30.06 2.04
N LYS A 246 8.19 29.39 2.06
CA LYS A 246 7.64 28.67 3.22
C LYS A 246 8.01 27.18 3.16
N ILE A 247 9.30 26.91 3.20
CA ILE A 247 9.91 25.57 3.21
C ILE A 247 11.01 25.53 4.27
N ASP A 248 11.25 24.37 4.87
CA ASP A 248 12.27 24.20 5.89
C ASP A 248 13.64 23.92 5.24
N ILE A 249 14.38 25.00 4.95
CA ILE A 249 15.68 24.92 4.29
C ILE A 249 16.70 24.14 5.12
N ASP A 250 16.74 24.35 6.44
CA ASP A 250 17.70 23.67 7.31
C ASP A 250 17.43 22.17 7.38
N TYR A 251 16.16 21.80 7.43
CA TYR A 251 15.74 20.39 7.35
C TYR A 251 16.16 19.77 6.01
N LEU A 252 15.85 20.43 4.88
CA LEU A 252 16.16 19.93 3.55
C LEU A 252 17.67 19.73 3.36
N VAL A 253 18.49 20.68 3.81
CA VAL A 253 19.96 20.63 3.71
C VAL A 253 20.52 19.48 4.57
N ARG A 254 19.98 19.27 5.75
CA ARG A 254 20.55 18.35 6.74
C ARG A 254 20.08 16.91 6.57
N TYR A 255 18.82 16.69 6.23
CA TYR A 255 18.19 15.37 6.31
C TYR A 255 17.76 14.78 4.97
N THR A 256 18.01 15.50 3.86
CA THR A 256 17.62 15.04 2.52
C THR A 256 18.78 15.09 1.53
N ASN A 257 18.56 14.54 0.34
CA ASN A 257 19.47 14.66 -0.79
C ASN A 257 19.27 15.96 -1.60
N ALA A 258 18.43 16.87 -1.13
CA ALA A 258 18.16 18.15 -1.80
C ALA A 258 19.43 18.94 -2.18
N PRO A 259 20.50 19.01 -1.34
CA PRO A 259 21.73 19.69 -1.70
C PRO A 259 22.70 18.86 -2.56
N TRP A 260 22.44 17.57 -2.80
CA TRP A 260 23.37 16.73 -3.56
C TRP A 260 23.43 17.16 -5.01
N LEU A 261 24.64 17.21 -5.56
CA LEU A 261 24.88 17.68 -6.92
C LEU A 261 24.52 16.62 -7.94
N VAL A 262 23.69 17.01 -8.91
CA VAL A 262 23.28 16.20 -10.06
C VAL A 262 23.89 16.79 -11.32
N ILE A 263 24.52 15.96 -12.14
CA ILE A 263 25.16 16.35 -13.39
C ILE A 263 24.09 16.65 -14.45
N ARG A 264 24.20 17.79 -15.10
CA ARG A 264 23.43 18.22 -16.28
C ARG A 264 24.36 18.26 -17.48
N ASN A 265 24.33 17.22 -18.26
CA ASN A 265 25.16 17.05 -19.47
C ASN A 265 24.36 16.30 -20.54
N PRO A 266 23.32 16.94 -21.13
CA PRO A 266 22.36 16.28 -22.01
C PRO A 266 23.03 15.50 -23.13
N GLY A 267 22.66 14.22 -23.26
CA GLY A 267 23.20 13.30 -24.26
C GLY A 267 24.49 12.59 -23.86
N ALA A 268 25.07 12.90 -22.72
CA ALA A 268 26.22 12.18 -22.18
C ALA A 268 25.80 11.06 -21.21
N ALA A 269 26.64 10.03 -21.07
CA ALA A 269 26.36 8.88 -20.20
C ALA A 269 26.26 9.24 -18.71
N ASN A 270 26.81 10.38 -18.28
CA ASN A 270 26.77 10.86 -16.91
C ASN A 270 25.61 11.84 -16.62
N ASP A 271 24.76 12.15 -17.61
CA ASP A 271 23.64 13.04 -17.42
C ASP A 271 22.62 12.46 -16.40
N GLY A 272 22.19 13.28 -15.44
CA GLY A 272 21.26 12.88 -14.37
C GLY A 272 21.89 12.07 -13.23
N LEU A 273 23.17 11.74 -13.28
CA LEU A 273 23.86 11.04 -12.19
C LEU A 273 24.30 12.01 -11.08
N PHE A 274 24.38 11.50 -9.85
CA PHE A 274 24.98 12.28 -8.77
C PHE A 274 26.47 12.48 -8.97
N LEU A 275 26.95 13.71 -8.80
CA LEU A 275 28.38 14.01 -8.75
C LEU A 275 29.00 13.39 -7.50
N ARG A 276 30.05 12.59 -7.70
CA ARG A 276 30.78 11.89 -6.64
C ARG A 276 32.27 12.21 -6.71
N ASP A 277 32.93 12.15 -5.55
CA ASP A 277 34.40 12.16 -5.51
C ASP A 277 35.01 10.81 -5.87
N ALA A 278 36.33 10.71 -5.77
CA ALA A 278 37.07 9.48 -6.07
C ALA A 278 36.70 8.29 -5.17
N ASP A 279 36.21 8.57 -3.95
CA ASP A 279 35.80 7.55 -2.98
C ASP A 279 34.31 7.18 -3.15
N GLY A 280 33.62 7.75 -4.13
CA GLY A 280 32.21 7.50 -4.42
C GLY A 280 31.25 8.32 -3.53
N THR A 281 31.74 9.25 -2.72
CA THR A 281 30.90 10.10 -1.85
C THR A 281 30.23 11.20 -2.66
N GLN A 282 28.93 11.40 -2.45
CA GLN A 282 28.15 12.47 -3.08
C GLN A 282 28.66 13.85 -2.69
N GLN A 283 28.69 14.76 -3.66
CA GLN A 283 29.16 16.13 -3.47
C GLN A 283 28.00 17.11 -3.28
N VAL A 284 28.26 18.17 -2.54
CA VAL A 284 27.40 19.35 -2.35
C VAL A 284 28.19 20.61 -2.63
N ILE A 285 27.54 21.77 -2.84
CA ILE A 285 28.22 23.06 -2.88
C ILE A 285 28.37 23.56 -1.43
N ASP A 286 29.61 23.76 -1.00
CA ASP A 286 29.86 24.46 0.27
C ASP A 286 29.57 25.94 0.11
N ARG A 287 28.67 26.51 0.92
CA ARG A 287 28.31 27.95 0.89
C ARG A 287 29.46 28.88 1.15
N ALA A 288 30.45 28.43 1.93
CA ALA A 288 31.60 29.28 2.31
C ALA A 288 32.60 29.44 1.17
N THR A 289 32.77 28.40 0.36
CA THR A 289 33.80 28.37 -0.69
C THR A 289 33.25 28.44 -2.10
N GLY A 290 31.93 28.13 -2.28
CA GLY A 290 31.30 27.98 -3.59
C GLY A 290 31.79 26.75 -4.37
N LYS A 291 32.52 25.82 -3.73
CA LYS A 291 33.12 24.64 -4.37
C LYS A 291 32.46 23.36 -3.97
N PRO A 292 32.58 22.28 -4.79
CA PRO A 292 32.16 20.96 -4.37
C PRO A 292 32.91 20.49 -3.11
N ALA A 293 32.17 19.84 -2.22
CA ALA A 293 32.68 19.22 -1.00
C ALA A 293 31.84 17.97 -0.65
N PRO A 294 32.44 16.98 0.04
CA PRO A 294 31.71 15.81 0.47
C PRO A 294 30.51 16.15 1.39
N HIS A 295 29.34 15.58 1.12
CA HIS A 295 28.16 15.83 1.95
C HIS A 295 28.31 15.34 3.40
N THR A 296 29.22 14.40 3.62
CA THR A 296 29.51 13.81 4.94
C THR A 296 30.41 14.68 5.81
N ASP A 297 31.08 15.70 5.25
CA ASP A 297 31.92 16.62 6.05
C ASP A 297 31.03 17.48 6.95
N ALA A 298 31.21 17.35 8.25
CA ALA A 298 30.42 18.07 9.26
C ALA A 298 30.61 19.60 9.19
N LYS A 299 31.74 20.08 8.63
CA LYS A 299 32.03 21.53 8.51
C LYS A 299 31.35 22.17 7.32
N VAL A 300 30.92 21.37 6.34
CA VAL A 300 30.31 21.87 5.12
C VAL A 300 28.89 22.34 5.39
N LYS A 301 28.61 23.59 5.03
CA LYS A 301 27.25 24.14 4.99
C LYS A 301 26.75 24.11 3.56
N ALA A 302 25.99 23.08 3.23
CA ALA A 302 25.53 22.84 1.86
C ALA A 302 24.55 23.92 1.37
N ALA A 303 24.63 24.25 0.08
CA ALA A 303 23.71 25.13 -0.62
C ALA A 303 22.64 24.35 -1.34
N LEU A 304 21.44 24.94 -1.48
CA LEU A 304 20.36 24.41 -2.34
C LEU A 304 20.36 25.05 -3.73
N GLN A 305 21.24 26.02 -3.97
CA GLN A 305 21.34 26.75 -5.24
C GLN A 305 22.80 26.90 -5.65
N GLY A 306 23.02 27.06 -6.95
CA GLY A 306 24.33 27.23 -7.56
C GLY A 306 24.64 26.14 -8.57
N GLU A 307 25.73 26.30 -9.28
CA GLU A 307 26.23 25.32 -10.24
C GLU A 307 27.76 25.22 -10.17
N VAL A 308 28.29 24.07 -10.50
CA VAL A 308 29.73 23.82 -10.58
C VAL A 308 30.06 23.10 -11.87
N PRO A 309 31.17 23.44 -12.55
CA PRO A 309 31.59 22.73 -13.76
C PRO A 309 31.99 21.29 -13.42
N VAL A 310 31.73 20.35 -14.34
CA VAL A 310 32.08 18.95 -14.20
C VAL A 310 33.18 18.57 -15.18
N GLU A 311 34.18 17.83 -14.70
CA GLU A 311 35.19 17.25 -15.56
C GLU A 311 34.54 16.33 -16.60
N GLY A 312 34.90 16.49 -17.86
CA GLY A 312 34.27 15.79 -18.97
C GLY A 312 33.05 16.48 -19.59
N GLY A 313 32.68 17.67 -19.08
CA GLY A 313 31.63 18.54 -19.66
C GLY A 313 30.37 18.65 -18.82
N GLY A 314 29.60 19.69 -19.10
CA GLY A 314 28.39 20.01 -18.38
C GLY A 314 28.61 20.70 -17.05
N VAL A 315 27.55 20.85 -16.26
CA VAL A 315 27.55 21.43 -14.91
C VAL A 315 26.82 20.49 -13.95
N ALA A 316 27.12 20.60 -12.67
CA ALA A 316 26.32 19.93 -11.65
C ALA A 316 25.60 20.96 -10.78
N VAL A 317 24.34 20.68 -10.48
CA VAL A 317 23.43 21.54 -9.70
C VAL A 317 22.82 20.77 -8.53
N PRO A 318 22.48 21.42 -7.41
CA PRO A 318 21.72 20.75 -6.35
C PRO A 318 20.43 20.11 -6.86
N ALA A 319 20.11 18.91 -6.39
CA ALA A 319 18.87 18.19 -6.76
C ALA A 319 17.62 19.04 -6.50
N PHE A 320 17.64 19.91 -5.47
CA PHE A 320 16.58 20.87 -5.19
C PHE A 320 16.28 21.80 -6.37
N MET A 321 17.31 22.26 -7.10
CA MET A 321 17.10 23.12 -8.26
C MET A 321 16.33 22.41 -9.37
N LEU A 322 16.64 21.14 -9.63
CA LEU A 322 15.91 20.35 -10.63
C LEU A 322 14.43 20.19 -10.26
N MET A 323 14.16 19.97 -8.97
CA MET A 323 12.80 19.92 -8.46
C MET A 323 12.10 21.28 -8.59
N ALA A 324 12.79 22.36 -8.25
CA ALA A 324 12.25 23.71 -8.38
C ALA A 324 11.99 24.10 -9.85
N ASP A 325 12.89 23.77 -10.75
CA ASP A 325 12.71 23.97 -12.20
C ASP A 325 11.49 23.21 -12.71
N ALA A 326 11.25 22.00 -12.21
CA ALA A 326 10.12 21.18 -12.63
C ALA A 326 8.77 21.70 -12.11
N TYR A 327 8.71 22.22 -10.88
CA TYR A 327 7.41 22.51 -10.23
C TYR A 327 7.11 23.99 -9.99
N LEU A 328 8.06 24.91 -10.24
CA LEU A 328 7.78 26.35 -10.20
C LEU A 328 7.17 26.91 -11.50
N THR A 329 6.89 26.07 -12.47
CA THR A 329 6.28 26.45 -13.73
C THR A 329 4.83 26.91 -13.56
N ASP A 330 4.30 27.62 -14.55
CA ASP A 330 2.91 28.11 -14.52
C ASP A 330 1.87 26.98 -14.70
N GLU A 331 2.30 25.81 -15.14
CA GLU A 331 1.46 24.61 -15.23
C GLU A 331 0.87 24.22 -13.85
N TYR A 332 1.63 24.42 -12.78
CA TYR A 332 1.21 24.12 -11.40
C TYR A 332 0.67 25.35 -10.67
N ALA A 333 0.50 26.49 -11.35
CA ALA A 333 -0.12 27.66 -10.74
C ALA A 333 -1.57 27.35 -10.33
N PRO A 334 -2.05 27.87 -9.19
CA PRO A 334 -3.43 27.65 -8.76
C PRO A 334 -4.48 27.94 -9.82
N GLU A 335 -4.27 28.96 -10.68
CA GLU A 335 -5.17 29.28 -11.78
C GLU A 335 -5.21 28.20 -12.87
N ALA A 336 -4.09 27.60 -13.18
CA ALA A 336 -4.00 26.52 -14.17
C ALA A 336 -4.57 25.20 -13.64
N VAL A 337 -4.40 24.98 -12.34
CA VAL A 337 -4.79 23.73 -11.66
C VAL A 337 -6.29 23.74 -11.27
N ALA A 338 -6.82 24.87 -10.84
CA ALA A 338 -8.20 25.00 -10.32
C ALA A 338 -9.29 24.35 -11.20
N PRO A 339 -9.31 24.55 -12.54
CA PRO A 339 -10.34 23.94 -13.39
C PRO A 339 -10.28 22.41 -13.41
N GLN A 340 -9.10 21.83 -13.23
CA GLN A 340 -8.87 20.40 -13.28
C GLN A 340 -9.23 19.71 -11.96
N VAL A 341 -8.85 20.33 -10.84
CA VAL A 341 -9.07 19.76 -9.49
C VAL A 341 -10.45 20.08 -8.93
N GLY A 342 -11.18 21.01 -9.53
CA GLY A 342 -12.50 21.42 -9.05
C GLY A 342 -12.47 22.28 -7.78
N ILE A 343 -11.31 22.87 -7.44
CA ILE A 343 -11.10 23.72 -6.25
C ILE A 343 -10.61 25.08 -6.75
N SER A 344 -11.20 26.18 -6.25
CA SER A 344 -10.80 27.52 -6.71
C SER A 344 -9.33 27.84 -6.37
N ALA A 345 -8.68 28.65 -7.21
CA ALA A 345 -7.31 29.08 -7.01
C ALA A 345 -7.11 29.77 -5.65
N GLU A 346 -8.09 30.53 -5.19
CA GLU A 346 -8.08 31.16 -3.87
C GLU A 346 -8.04 30.13 -2.74
N ARG A 347 -8.85 29.08 -2.82
CA ARG A 347 -8.85 28.00 -1.81
C ARG A 347 -7.57 27.18 -1.83
N ILE A 348 -6.95 26.97 -3.00
CA ILE A 348 -5.64 26.32 -3.09
C ILE A 348 -4.59 27.16 -2.35
N ARG A 349 -4.57 28.49 -2.58
CA ARG A 349 -3.66 29.39 -1.86
C ARG A 349 -3.94 29.42 -0.36
N GLN A 350 -5.21 29.40 0.02
CA GLN A 350 -5.58 29.36 1.44
C GLN A 350 -5.04 28.09 2.10
N LEU A 351 -5.16 26.93 1.45
CA LEU A 351 -4.63 25.68 1.99
C LEU A 351 -3.10 25.71 2.10
N ALA A 352 -2.40 26.30 1.12
CA ALA A 352 -0.96 26.50 1.20
C ALA A 352 -0.57 27.45 2.33
N ALA A 353 -1.33 28.52 2.56
CA ALA A 353 -1.11 29.44 3.68
C ALA A 353 -1.37 28.76 5.04
N ASP A 354 -2.42 27.97 5.15
CA ASP A 354 -2.73 27.19 6.36
C ASP A 354 -1.61 26.22 6.73
N LEU A 355 -1.06 25.52 5.71
CA LEU A 355 0.11 24.64 5.87
C LEU A 355 1.33 25.42 6.36
N ALA A 356 1.62 26.57 5.74
CA ALA A 356 2.74 27.42 6.10
C ALA A 356 2.59 27.98 7.53
N GLU A 357 1.41 28.44 7.89
CA GLU A 357 1.12 28.95 9.23
C GLU A 357 1.32 27.85 10.27
N ALA A 358 0.72 26.68 10.08
CA ALA A 358 0.83 25.60 11.03
C ALA A 358 2.27 25.08 11.16
N ALA A 359 3.03 25.00 10.07
CA ALA A 359 4.40 24.50 10.11
C ALA A 359 5.40 25.50 10.71
N PHE A 360 5.23 26.80 10.45
CA PHE A 360 6.28 27.80 10.72
C PHE A 360 5.90 28.88 11.71
N ALA A 361 4.59 29.06 12.02
CA ALA A 361 4.15 30.00 13.04
C ALA A 361 3.82 29.33 14.39
N LYS A 362 3.67 28.01 14.41
CA LYS A 362 3.28 27.21 15.58
C LYS A 362 4.32 26.15 15.92
N GLU A 363 5.56 26.57 16.09
CA GLU A 363 6.64 25.62 16.42
C GLU A 363 6.35 24.82 17.70
N VAL A 364 6.60 23.52 17.63
CA VAL A 364 6.62 22.62 18.80
C VAL A 364 8.08 22.49 19.25
N VAL A 365 8.36 22.94 20.47
CA VAL A 365 9.69 22.84 21.06
C VAL A 365 9.68 21.79 22.17
N ILE A 366 10.56 20.80 22.06
CA ILE A 366 10.81 19.80 23.11
C ILE A 366 12.21 20.06 23.66
N GLU A 367 12.31 20.46 24.92
CA GLU A 367 13.55 20.73 25.62
C GLU A 367 14.25 19.41 26.00
N GLN A 368 14.73 18.69 24.97
CA GLN A 368 15.45 17.43 25.10
C GLN A 368 16.72 17.47 24.25
N PRO A 369 17.90 17.36 24.87
CA PRO A 369 19.15 17.25 24.12
C PRO A 369 19.20 16.00 23.26
N TRP A 370 19.74 16.12 22.04
CA TRP A 370 19.91 15.02 21.12
C TRP A 370 21.12 15.24 20.21
N THR A 371 21.53 14.20 19.53
CA THR A 371 22.65 14.24 18.57
C THR A 371 22.15 13.77 17.22
N ASP A 372 22.42 14.54 16.17
CA ASP A 372 22.00 14.17 14.82
C ASP A 372 22.97 13.17 14.16
N TRP A 373 22.62 12.79 12.92
CA TRP A 373 23.37 11.80 12.16
C TRP A 373 24.80 12.24 11.77
N LYS A 374 25.10 13.56 11.78
CA LYS A 374 26.43 14.13 11.58
C LYS A 374 27.23 14.22 12.89
N GLY A 375 26.63 13.84 14.02
CA GLY A 375 27.25 13.95 15.34
C GLY A 375 27.16 15.34 15.97
N GLU A 376 26.38 16.26 15.40
CA GLU A 376 26.12 17.58 15.98
C GLU A 376 25.13 17.46 17.13
N LYS A 377 25.46 18.14 18.24
CA LYS A 377 24.63 18.15 19.45
C LYS A 377 23.65 19.33 19.41
N HIS A 378 22.41 19.04 19.73
CA HIS A 378 21.34 20.01 19.81
C HIS A 378 20.76 19.98 21.24
N ASP A 379 20.46 21.13 21.80
CA ASP A 379 19.92 21.25 23.15
C ASP A 379 18.40 20.94 23.18
N ARG A 380 17.72 21.11 22.06
CA ARG A 380 16.28 20.94 21.91
C ARG A 380 15.88 20.39 20.54
N MET A 381 14.69 19.83 20.45
CA MET A 381 14.05 19.47 19.19
C MET A 381 13.02 20.54 18.82
N VAL A 382 13.05 20.97 17.55
CA VAL A 382 12.03 21.86 16.98
C VAL A 382 11.20 21.07 15.99
N GLY A 383 9.92 20.95 16.25
CA GLY A 383 8.98 20.21 15.43
C GLY A 383 8.16 21.10 14.51
N ARG A 384 7.44 20.46 13.59
CA ARG A 384 6.52 21.08 12.64
C ARG A 384 5.15 20.43 12.81
N PRO A 385 4.17 21.05 13.49
CA PRO A 385 2.94 20.41 13.89
C PRO A 385 1.92 20.28 12.74
N VAL A 386 2.39 19.84 11.60
CA VAL A 386 1.59 19.51 10.42
C VAL A 386 1.78 18.04 10.07
N SER A 387 0.70 17.29 10.01
CA SER A 387 0.72 15.90 9.60
C SER A 387 -0.37 15.60 8.58
N MET A 388 -0.17 14.54 7.85
CA MET A 388 -1.07 14.11 6.77
C MET A 388 -1.27 12.61 6.85
N HIS A 389 -2.43 12.16 6.42
CA HIS A 389 -2.67 10.75 6.21
C HIS A 389 -3.33 10.52 4.87
N ALA A 390 -2.88 9.50 4.20
CA ALA A 390 -3.43 9.03 2.96
C ALA A 390 -3.33 7.51 2.91
N MET A 391 -4.09 6.89 2.05
CA MET A 391 -3.99 5.48 1.79
C MET A 391 -4.44 5.15 0.38
N ARG A 392 -5.26 4.15 0.24
CA ARG A 392 -5.70 3.61 -1.05
C ARG A 392 -6.43 4.62 -1.93
N GLY A 393 -7.10 5.61 -1.35
CA GLY A 393 -7.81 6.64 -2.09
C GLY A 393 -6.97 7.37 -3.12
N ILE A 394 -5.68 7.62 -2.81
CA ILE A 394 -4.76 8.30 -3.74
C ILE A 394 -3.75 7.36 -4.39
N SER A 395 -3.47 6.20 -3.78
CA SER A 395 -2.47 5.27 -4.30
C SER A 395 -3.00 4.33 -5.38
N ALA A 396 -4.29 4.01 -5.36
CA ALA A 396 -4.90 3.04 -6.27
C ALA A 396 -5.33 3.63 -7.62
N HIS A 397 -4.72 4.72 -8.04
CA HIS A 397 -4.89 5.34 -9.35
C HIS A 397 -3.70 5.02 -10.26
N SER A 398 -3.87 5.19 -11.58
CA SER A 398 -2.80 5.02 -12.56
C SER A 398 -1.60 5.94 -12.30
N ASN A 399 -1.82 7.13 -11.74
CA ASN A 399 -0.81 8.09 -11.32
C ASN A 399 -0.46 7.99 -9.82
N GLY A 400 -0.95 6.96 -9.13
CA GLY A 400 -0.87 6.83 -7.66
C GLY A 400 0.55 6.84 -7.11
N PHE A 401 1.51 6.26 -7.82
CA PHE A 401 2.93 6.31 -7.44
C PHE A 401 3.45 7.75 -7.36
N GLN A 402 3.21 8.55 -8.40
CA GLN A 402 3.66 9.95 -8.43
C GLN A 402 2.90 10.83 -7.43
N THR A 403 1.60 10.55 -7.24
CA THR A 403 0.79 11.24 -6.22
C THR A 403 1.32 10.99 -4.80
N CYS A 404 1.67 9.75 -4.47
CA CYS A 404 2.27 9.41 -3.17
C CYS A 404 3.63 10.08 -2.99
N ARG A 405 4.47 10.11 -4.04
CA ARG A 405 5.75 10.84 -4.00
C ARG A 405 5.55 12.34 -3.79
N ALA A 406 4.60 12.95 -4.49
CA ALA A 406 4.28 14.37 -4.33
C ALA A 406 3.84 14.68 -2.88
N LEU A 407 3.05 13.81 -2.25
CA LEU A 407 2.62 13.98 -0.87
C LEU A 407 3.81 13.87 0.11
N HIS A 408 4.71 12.91 -0.09
CA HIS A 408 5.94 12.82 0.71
C HIS A 408 6.85 14.05 0.51
N MET A 409 6.97 14.53 -0.72
CA MET A 409 7.73 15.74 -1.03
C MET A 409 7.15 16.97 -0.31
N LEU A 410 5.83 17.13 -0.29
CA LEU A 410 5.16 18.20 0.45
C LEU A 410 5.52 18.14 1.94
N GLN A 411 5.51 16.96 2.56
CA GLN A 411 5.88 16.77 3.96
C GLN A 411 7.37 17.06 4.21
N LEU A 412 8.26 16.69 3.29
CA LEU A 412 9.70 17.01 3.37
C LEU A 412 9.95 18.51 3.29
N LEU A 413 9.25 19.21 2.38
CA LEU A 413 9.39 20.68 2.24
C LEU A 413 8.95 21.42 3.51
N LEU A 414 7.94 20.90 4.21
CA LEU A 414 7.48 21.43 5.48
C LEU A 414 8.37 21.03 6.67
N GLY A 415 9.36 20.14 6.48
CA GLY A 415 10.20 19.65 7.58
C GLY A 415 9.46 18.78 8.59
N SER A 416 8.32 18.18 8.21
CA SER A 416 7.44 17.47 9.13
C SER A 416 7.69 15.94 9.24
N VAL A 417 8.59 15.39 8.42
CA VAL A 417 8.91 13.96 8.48
C VAL A 417 9.88 13.68 9.62
N GLU A 418 9.55 12.75 10.51
CA GLU A 418 10.31 12.40 11.73
C GLU A 418 10.56 13.59 12.68
N ALA A 419 9.72 14.62 12.60
CA ALA A 419 9.76 15.79 13.47
C ALA A 419 8.58 15.76 14.47
N PRO A 420 8.75 16.28 15.71
CA PRO A 420 7.64 16.40 16.65
C PRO A 420 6.46 17.17 16.06
N GLY A 421 5.24 16.67 16.30
CA GLY A 421 4.01 17.22 15.74
C GLY A 421 3.73 16.86 14.28
N GLY A 422 4.71 16.26 13.60
CA GLY A 422 4.63 15.86 12.21
C GLY A 422 4.24 14.39 12.03
N PHE A 423 5.00 13.72 11.21
CA PHE A 423 4.71 12.40 10.71
C PHE A 423 5.88 11.46 10.99
N ARG A 424 5.63 10.34 11.64
CA ARG A 424 6.62 9.31 11.89
C ARG A 424 6.63 8.30 10.76
N PHE A 425 7.73 8.27 10.08
CA PHE A 425 7.96 7.34 8.98
C PHE A 425 8.14 5.90 9.48
N LYS A 426 8.92 5.68 10.53
CA LYS A 426 9.09 4.39 11.17
C LYS A 426 8.56 4.44 12.60
N PRO A 427 7.31 4.05 12.84
CA PRO A 427 6.82 3.95 14.21
C PRO A 427 7.67 2.96 15.01
N PRO A 428 7.83 3.15 16.32
CA PRO A 428 8.62 2.27 17.14
C PRO A 428 7.98 0.89 17.20
N TYR A 429 8.47 -0.02 16.39
CA TYR A 429 8.16 -1.44 16.54
C TYR A 429 9.06 -2.06 17.61
N PRO A 430 8.60 -3.10 18.30
CA PRO A 430 9.39 -3.78 19.33
C PRO A 430 10.66 -4.48 18.79
N LYS A 431 10.79 -4.57 17.46
CA LYS A 431 11.99 -5.07 16.78
C LYS A 431 12.47 -4.05 15.77
N PRO A 432 13.79 -3.94 15.55
CA PRO A 432 14.30 -3.16 14.42
C PRO A 432 13.62 -3.64 13.13
N PRO A 433 13.21 -2.72 12.25
CA PRO A 433 12.68 -3.12 10.96
C PRO A 433 13.76 -3.94 10.24
N HIS A 434 13.37 -5.14 9.79
CA HIS A 434 14.23 -5.91 8.89
C HIS A 434 14.39 -5.13 7.58
N ALA A 435 15.49 -5.36 6.90
CA ALA A 435 15.62 -4.95 5.51
C ALA A 435 14.40 -5.45 4.74
N HIS A 436 13.85 -4.62 3.87
CA HIS A 436 12.75 -5.07 3.02
C HIS A 436 13.19 -6.28 2.21
N PRO A 437 12.36 -7.32 2.10
CA PRO A 437 12.74 -8.48 1.32
C PRO A 437 12.96 -8.04 -0.14
N LYS A 438 14.07 -8.49 -0.71
CA LYS A 438 14.28 -8.37 -2.15
C LYS A 438 13.39 -9.37 -2.87
N PRO A 439 12.95 -9.09 -4.12
CA PRO A 439 12.23 -10.05 -4.91
C PRO A 439 13.07 -11.32 -5.05
N ALA A 440 12.53 -12.44 -4.59
CA ALA A 440 13.14 -13.74 -4.82
C ALA A 440 12.49 -14.41 -6.04
N GLY A 441 13.26 -15.15 -6.79
CA GLY A 441 12.74 -15.86 -7.94
C GLY A 441 12.48 -14.93 -9.13
N ARG A 442 13.52 -14.24 -9.58
CA ARG A 442 13.51 -13.68 -10.93
C ARG A 442 13.19 -14.81 -11.92
N PRO A 443 12.42 -14.54 -12.99
CA PRO A 443 12.01 -15.57 -13.94
C PRO A 443 13.17 -16.39 -14.52
N ASP A 444 14.35 -15.78 -14.66
CA ASP A 444 15.59 -16.41 -15.13
C ASP A 444 16.27 -17.32 -14.08
N GLN A 445 15.85 -17.25 -12.82
CA GLN A 445 16.43 -18.02 -11.70
C GLN A 445 15.51 -19.16 -11.23
N VAL A 446 14.33 -19.30 -11.81
CA VAL A 446 13.38 -20.37 -11.48
C VAL A 446 13.84 -21.69 -12.09
N ALA A 447 13.87 -22.73 -11.27
CA ALA A 447 14.25 -24.07 -11.71
C ALA A 447 13.19 -25.12 -11.32
N PRO A 448 13.04 -26.19 -12.14
CA PRO A 448 12.13 -27.29 -11.85
C PRO A 448 12.35 -27.86 -10.44
N GLU A 449 11.25 -28.20 -9.75
CA GLU A 449 11.22 -28.83 -8.42
C GLU A 449 12.04 -28.10 -7.33
N THR A 450 12.45 -26.86 -7.60
CA THR A 450 13.34 -26.11 -6.69
C THR A 450 12.56 -24.96 -6.02
N PRO A 451 12.52 -24.91 -4.68
CA PRO A 451 11.99 -23.75 -3.97
C PRO A 451 12.74 -22.45 -4.29
N LEU A 452 12.05 -21.32 -4.25
CA LEU A 452 12.70 -20.03 -4.36
C LEU A 452 13.64 -19.78 -3.18
N GLY A 453 14.73 -19.05 -3.40
CA GLY A 453 15.71 -18.67 -2.38
C GLY A 453 15.19 -17.72 -1.28
N GLY A 454 13.96 -17.26 -1.39
CA GLY A 454 13.29 -16.36 -0.44
C GLY A 454 11.82 -16.19 -0.80
N ALA A 455 11.12 -15.32 -0.06
CA ALA A 455 9.71 -15.03 -0.33
C ALA A 455 9.55 -14.47 -1.76
N PRO A 456 8.48 -14.85 -2.48
CA PRO A 456 8.22 -14.34 -3.83
C PRO A 456 7.82 -12.86 -3.83
N LEU A 457 7.61 -12.25 -2.67
CA LEU A 457 7.32 -10.83 -2.50
C LEU A 457 8.58 -10.07 -2.08
N GLY A 458 8.85 -8.95 -2.71
CA GLY A 458 9.95 -8.07 -2.36
C GLY A 458 9.84 -6.72 -3.07
N TYR A 459 10.72 -5.79 -2.72
CA TYR A 459 10.82 -4.48 -3.36
C TYR A 459 12.12 -4.37 -4.12
N VAL A 460 12.07 -3.71 -5.27
CA VAL A 460 13.28 -3.31 -5.99
C VAL A 460 13.96 -2.21 -5.18
N LEU A 461 15.17 -2.47 -4.69
CA LEU A 461 15.94 -1.54 -3.86
C LEU A 461 17.12 -0.92 -4.61
N GLY A 462 17.60 -1.58 -5.65
CA GLY A 462 18.71 -1.12 -6.46
C GLY A 462 18.67 -1.64 -7.90
N PRO A 463 19.56 -1.17 -8.75
CA PRO A 463 19.61 -1.58 -10.16
C PRO A 463 19.73 -3.10 -10.36
N GLU A 464 20.42 -3.78 -9.44
CA GLU A 464 20.61 -5.23 -9.47
C GLU A 464 19.32 -6.03 -9.23
N ASP A 465 18.30 -5.39 -8.66
CA ASP A 465 17.00 -6.01 -8.41
C ASP A 465 16.02 -5.78 -9.57
N LEU A 466 16.39 -4.95 -10.55
CA LEU A 466 15.54 -4.66 -11.71
C LEU A 466 15.41 -5.88 -12.61
N ILE A 467 14.24 -6.02 -13.21
CA ILE A 467 13.98 -7.03 -14.24
C ILE A 467 14.78 -6.68 -15.49
N ILE A 468 15.40 -7.69 -16.09
CA ILE A 468 16.11 -7.53 -17.35
C ILE A 468 15.08 -7.54 -18.49
N GLY A 469 15.10 -6.52 -19.31
CA GLY A 469 14.25 -6.41 -20.49
C GLY A 469 14.69 -7.33 -21.64
N ALA A 470 13.91 -7.40 -22.70
CA ALA A 470 14.22 -8.20 -23.88
C ALA A 470 15.50 -7.75 -24.61
N ASP A 471 15.91 -6.51 -24.41
CA ASP A 471 17.16 -5.92 -24.91
C ASP A 471 18.40 -6.28 -24.07
N GLY A 472 18.22 -7.07 -23.03
CA GLY A 472 19.28 -7.45 -22.09
C GLY A 472 19.66 -6.36 -21.07
N ALA A 473 18.98 -5.21 -21.07
CA ALA A 473 19.23 -4.15 -20.13
C ALA A 473 18.29 -4.20 -18.92
N PRO A 474 18.70 -3.76 -17.71
CA PRO A 474 17.81 -3.58 -16.60
C PRO A 474 16.71 -2.55 -16.91
N GLN A 475 15.47 -2.88 -16.61
CA GLN A 475 14.36 -1.93 -16.72
C GLN A 475 14.54 -0.78 -15.73
N ARG A 476 14.08 0.38 -16.12
CA ARG A 476 14.09 1.55 -15.23
C ARG A 476 13.22 1.30 -14.00
N ILE A 477 13.56 1.91 -12.88
CA ILE A 477 12.83 1.80 -11.61
C ILE A 477 11.35 2.18 -11.77
N ASP A 478 11.05 3.23 -12.53
CA ASP A 478 9.67 3.64 -12.81
C ASP A 478 8.91 2.58 -13.62
N LYS A 479 9.61 1.79 -14.42
CA LYS A 479 9.01 0.68 -15.17
C LYS A 479 8.80 -0.59 -14.32
N ALA A 480 9.58 -0.80 -13.29
CA ALA A 480 9.36 -1.91 -12.37
C ALA A 480 7.96 -1.88 -11.71
N TYR A 481 7.33 -0.71 -11.68
CA TYR A 481 5.99 -0.48 -11.16
C TYR A 481 4.99 -0.01 -12.24
N SER A 482 5.38 -0.06 -13.50
CA SER A 482 4.57 0.36 -14.64
C SER A 482 3.71 -0.78 -15.18
N TRP A 483 2.85 -0.44 -16.15
CA TRP A 483 2.01 -1.39 -16.89
C TRP A 483 2.82 -2.42 -17.69
N ASP A 484 4.07 -2.11 -18.03
CA ASP A 484 4.97 -2.98 -18.77
C ASP A 484 5.74 -3.95 -17.86
N ALA A 485 5.56 -3.86 -16.54
CA ALA A 485 6.21 -4.79 -15.63
C ALA A 485 5.64 -6.20 -15.79
N PRO A 486 6.48 -7.24 -15.94
CA PRO A 486 6.03 -8.62 -16.04
C PRO A 486 5.39 -9.09 -14.72
N MET A 487 4.87 -10.31 -14.69
CA MET A 487 4.31 -10.97 -13.52
C MET A 487 5.36 -11.17 -12.42
N SER A 488 5.86 -10.11 -11.85
CA SER A 488 6.84 -10.13 -10.77
C SER A 488 6.18 -9.87 -9.42
N ALA A 489 6.90 -10.13 -8.39
CA ALA A 489 6.47 -10.14 -7.00
C ALA A 489 5.71 -8.90 -6.50
N HIS A 490 5.97 -7.74 -7.08
CA HIS A 490 5.20 -6.53 -6.88
C HIS A 490 4.61 -6.01 -8.18
N GLY A 491 4.57 -6.87 -9.19
CA GLY A 491 3.87 -6.60 -10.42
C GLY A 491 2.47 -6.09 -10.10
N MET A 492 1.97 -5.28 -10.96
CA MET A 492 0.63 -4.76 -10.86
C MET A 492 -0.34 -5.94 -10.92
N MET A 493 -0.84 -6.37 -9.78
CA MET A 493 -1.69 -7.54 -9.62
C MET A 493 -2.85 -7.57 -10.62
N HIS A 494 -3.36 -6.40 -11.01
CA HIS A 494 -4.38 -6.26 -12.03
C HIS A 494 -3.92 -6.55 -13.46
N MET A 495 -2.61 -6.61 -13.71
CA MET A 495 -2.03 -6.98 -15.02
C MET A 495 -1.79 -8.48 -15.16
N VAL A 496 -1.78 -9.24 -14.08
CA VAL A 496 -1.41 -10.66 -14.11
C VAL A 496 -2.34 -11.47 -15.02
N ILE A 497 -3.65 -11.20 -14.99
CA ILE A 497 -4.61 -11.90 -15.85
C ILE A 497 -4.41 -11.54 -17.32
N SER A 498 -4.25 -10.25 -17.65
CA SER A 498 -4.01 -9.81 -19.01
C SER A 498 -2.68 -10.35 -19.57
N ASN A 499 -1.64 -10.35 -18.75
CA ASN A 499 -0.34 -10.92 -19.14
C ASN A 499 -0.45 -12.44 -19.34
N ALA A 500 -1.15 -13.14 -18.47
CA ALA A 500 -1.37 -14.59 -18.62
C ALA A 500 -2.12 -14.94 -19.91
N VAL A 501 -3.15 -14.16 -20.25
CA VAL A 501 -3.94 -14.32 -21.49
C VAL A 501 -3.09 -14.00 -22.73
N ALA A 502 -2.24 -12.98 -22.66
CA ALA A 502 -1.32 -12.63 -23.72
C ALA A 502 -0.13 -13.61 -23.85
N GLY A 503 0.15 -14.39 -22.80
CA GLY A 503 1.35 -15.23 -22.72
C GLY A 503 2.65 -14.42 -22.56
N ASP A 504 2.55 -13.22 -22.02
CA ASP A 504 3.65 -12.27 -21.83
C ASP A 504 3.95 -12.10 -20.33
N PRO A 505 5.18 -12.31 -19.89
CA PRO A 505 6.39 -12.73 -20.64
C PRO A 505 6.45 -14.23 -20.94
N TYR A 506 5.52 -15.03 -20.41
CA TYR A 506 5.40 -16.49 -20.62
C TYR A 506 3.99 -16.99 -20.34
N LYS A 507 3.69 -18.20 -20.81
CA LYS A 507 2.37 -18.81 -20.59
C LYS A 507 2.18 -19.25 -19.14
N VAL A 508 0.96 -19.06 -18.62
CA VAL A 508 0.48 -19.59 -17.34
C VAL A 508 -0.50 -20.71 -17.65
N ASP A 509 -0.23 -21.90 -17.13
CA ASP A 509 -1.09 -23.08 -17.32
C ASP A 509 -2.12 -23.22 -16.21
N VAL A 510 -1.76 -22.85 -14.99
CA VAL A 510 -2.64 -22.89 -13.83
C VAL A 510 -2.66 -21.54 -13.13
N MET A 511 -3.85 -21.02 -12.91
CA MET A 511 -4.06 -19.87 -12.04
C MET A 511 -4.80 -20.31 -10.78
N PHE A 512 -4.16 -20.17 -9.63
CA PHE A 512 -4.74 -20.52 -8.34
C PHE A 512 -5.07 -19.26 -7.57
N MET A 513 -6.34 -19.01 -7.33
CA MET A 513 -6.84 -17.84 -6.61
C MET A 513 -7.35 -18.26 -5.22
N TYR A 514 -6.66 -17.79 -4.19
CA TYR A 514 -7.04 -18.00 -2.80
C TYR A 514 -7.64 -16.72 -2.22
N MET A 515 -8.94 -16.74 -1.93
CA MET A 515 -9.69 -15.59 -1.41
C MET A 515 -9.50 -14.30 -2.22
N ALA A 516 -9.39 -14.45 -3.54
CA ALA A 516 -9.13 -13.36 -4.48
C ALA A 516 -10.18 -13.33 -5.59
N ASN A 517 -11.27 -12.59 -5.37
CA ASN A 517 -12.37 -12.45 -6.33
C ASN A 517 -12.00 -11.50 -7.47
N MET A 518 -11.14 -11.97 -8.40
CA MET A 518 -10.64 -11.17 -9.51
C MET A 518 -11.68 -10.89 -10.59
N ALA A 519 -12.73 -11.69 -10.69
CA ALA A 519 -13.85 -11.41 -11.58
C ALA A 519 -14.64 -10.15 -11.18
N TRP A 520 -14.48 -9.68 -9.93
CA TRP A 520 -15.11 -8.45 -9.44
C TRP A 520 -14.10 -7.37 -9.09
N ASN A 521 -13.06 -7.71 -8.33
CA ASN A 521 -12.06 -6.77 -7.80
C ASN A 521 -10.89 -6.58 -8.77
N SER A 522 -11.14 -6.07 -9.95
CA SER A 522 -10.18 -5.97 -11.05
C SER A 522 -9.81 -4.53 -11.42
N SER A 523 -9.66 -3.66 -10.44
CA SER A 523 -9.26 -2.25 -10.64
C SER A 523 -10.11 -1.53 -11.69
N MET A 524 -11.44 -1.62 -11.57
CA MET A 524 -12.44 -1.03 -12.48
C MET A 524 -12.56 -1.71 -13.86
N ASN A 525 -11.77 -2.75 -14.15
CA ASN A 525 -11.83 -3.51 -15.42
C ASN A 525 -12.61 -4.82 -15.28
N THR A 526 -13.70 -4.81 -14.55
CA THR A 526 -14.49 -6.02 -14.24
C THR A 526 -14.92 -6.77 -15.50
N ARG A 527 -15.49 -6.08 -16.47
CA ARG A 527 -15.94 -6.70 -17.74
C ARG A 527 -14.77 -7.31 -18.52
N GLY A 528 -13.69 -6.54 -18.68
CA GLY A 528 -12.51 -7.03 -19.41
C GLY A 528 -11.87 -8.26 -18.76
N VAL A 529 -11.84 -8.32 -17.41
CA VAL A 529 -11.33 -9.51 -16.71
C VAL A 529 -12.25 -10.71 -16.91
N MET A 530 -13.57 -10.53 -16.81
CA MET A 530 -14.53 -11.60 -17.08
C MET A 530 -14.38 -12.17 -18.50
N ASP A 531 -14.23 -11.30 -19.50
CA ASP A 531 -14.00 -11.69 -20.89
C ASP A 531 -12.67 -12.45 -21.03
N MET A 532 -11.58 -11.96 -20.45
CA MET A 532 -10.26 -12.61 -20.45
C MET A 532 -10.28 -14.00 -19.79
N LEU A 533 -11.01 -14.18 -18.71
CA LEU A 533 -11.14 -15.48 -18.03
C LEU A 533 -11.84 -16.55 -18.88
N THR A 534 -12.61 -16.14 -19.88
CA THR A 534 -13.35 -17.03 -20.81
C THR A 534 -12.75 -17.07 -22.22
N GLU A 535 -11.65 -16.32 -22.45
CA GLU A 535 -11.02 -16.26 -23.76
C GLU A 535 -10.36 -17.58 -24.14
N THR A 536 -10.60 -18.03 -25.37
CA THR A 536 -10.05 -19.27 -25.90
C THR A 536 -9.01 -18.99 -26.98
N ASP A 537 -8.08 -19.90 -27.11
CA ASP A 537 -7.13 -19.94 -28.22
C ASP A 537 -7.90 -20.34 -29.49
N PRO A 538 -7.84 -19.55 -30.57
CA PRO A 538 -8.62 -19.82 -31.78
C PRO A 538 -8.18 -21.09 -32.53
N ASP A 539 -6.95 -21.53 -32.34
CA ASP A 539 -6.41 -22.69 -33.04
C ASP A 539 -6.74 -24.00 -32.34
N THR A 540 -6.77 -24.00 -31.00
CA THR A 540 -6.97 -25.19 -30.18
C THR A 540 -8.38 -25.27 -29.59
N GLY A 541 -9.08 -24.13 -29.43
CA GLY A 541 -10.34 -24.02 -28.72
C GLY A 541 -10.21 -24.13 -27.20
N GLU A 542 -9.01 -24.29 -26.66
CA GLU A 542 -8.77 -24.32 -25.22
C GLU A 542 -8.75 -22.91 -24.63
N TYR A 543 -9.07 -22.78 -23.33
CA TYR A 543 -8.93 -21.48 -22.65
C TYR A 543 -7.48 -21.05 -22.62
N LYS A 544 -7.22 -19.76 -22.88
CA LYS A 544 -5.87 -19.16 -22.83
C LYS A 544 -5.18 -19.32 -21.48
N ILE A 545 -5.95 -19.35 -20.39
CA ILE A 545 -5.51 -19.81 -19.06
C ILE A 545 -6.14 -21.19 -18.86
N PRO A 546 -5.42 -22.31 -19.09
CA PRO A 546 -6.03 -23.64 -19.21
C PRO A 546 -6.78 -24.10 -17.97
N LYS A 547 -6.28 -23.77 -16.75
CA LYS A 547 -6.86 -24.23 -15.48
C LYS A 547 -7.00 -23.10 -14.47
N LEU A 548 -8.18 -23.00 -13.85
CA LEU A 548 -8.48 -22.07 -12.77
C LEU A 548 -8.91 -22.85 -11.52
N ILE A 549 -8.12 -22.73 -10.45
CA ILE A 549 -8.46 -23.20 -9.11
C ILE A 549 -8.90 -22.01 -8.29
N TYR A 550 -10.04 -22.08 -7.66
CA TYR A 550 -10.54 -21.06 -6.76
C TYR A 550 -10.84 -21.60 -5.37
N SER A 551 -10.18 -21.07 -4.37
CA SER A 551 -10.43 -21.43 -2.96
C SER A 551 -10.94 -20.23 -2.19
N ASP A 552 -12.17 -20.31 -1.67
CA ASP A 552 -12.78 -19.26 -0.86
C ASP A 552 -13.84 -19.86 0.09
N ALA A 553 -14.28 -19.05 1.05
CA ALA A 553 -15.39 -19.38 1.93
C ALA A 553 -16.76 -19.20 1.26
N TYR A 554 -16.85 -18.36 0.23
CA TYR A 554 -18.11 -17.92 -0.38
C TYR A 554 -18.20 -18.19 -1.86
N SER A 555 -19.44 -18.39 -2.33
CA SER A 555 -19.80 -18.33 -3.74
C SER A 555 -19.80 -16.87 -4.20
N SER A 556 -18.61 -16.37 -4.53
CA SER A 556 -18.41 -15.07 -5.17
C SER A 556 -18.45 -15.18 -6.69
N GLU A 557 -18.34 -14.05 -7.40
CA GLU A 557 -18.38 -14.00 -8.87
C GLU A 557 -17.29 -14.88 -9.49
N MET A 558 -16.12 -15.01 -8.85
CA MET A 558 -15.01 -15.82 -9.34
C MET A 558 -15.34 -17.31 -9.41
N VAL A 559 -16.27 -17.81 -8.59
CA VAL A 559 -16.71 -19.22 -8.63
C VAL A 559 -17.19 -19.60 -10.02
N ALA A 560 -17.97 -18.74 -10.68
CA ALA A 560 -18.51 -19.03 -12.01
C ALA A 560 -17.43 -19.28 -13.08
N TYR A 561 -16.24 -18.75 -12.89
CA TYR A 561 -15.11 -18.86 -13.81
C TYR A 561 -14.11 -19.95 -13.45
N ALA A 562 -14.21 -20.54 -12.26
CA ALA A 562 -13.30 -21.59 -11.82
C ALA A 562 -13.57 -22.93 -12.52
N ASP A 563 -12.53 -23.74 -12.68
CA ASP A 563 -12.63 -25.13 -13.14
C ASP A 563 -12.72 -26.09 -11.94
N LEU A 564 -12.05 -25.72 -10.83
CA LEU A 564 -12.08 -26.43 -9.56
C LEU A 564 -12.32 -25.44 -8.43
N VAL A 565 -13.34 -25.67 -7.63
CA VAL A 565 -13.69 -24.85 -6.46
C VAL A 565 -13.39 -25.61 -5.19
N LEU A 566 -12.60 -25.01 -4.30
CA LEU A 566 -12.20 -25.58 -3.02
C LEU A 566 -12.75 -24.72 -1.88
N PRO A 567 -13.69 -25.21 -1.05
CA PRO A 567 -14.18 -24.47 0.10
C PRO A 567 -13.06 -24.19 1.11
N CYS A 568 -12.94 -22.96 1.58
CA CYS A 568 -12.04 -22.62 2.67
C CYS A 568 -12.67 -23.02 4.01
N LEU A 569 -12.32 -24.19 4.52
CA LEU A 569 -12.91 -24.73 5.75
C LEU A 569 -12.44 -24.05 7.04
N LEU A 570 -11.32 -23.32 7.02
CA LEU A 570 -10.83 -22.57 8.18
C LEU A 570 -11.87 -21.58 8.73
N TYR A 571 -12.76 -21.09 7.88
CA TYR A 571 -13.82 -20.15 8.24
C TYR A 571 -15.21 -20.77 8.20
N THR A 572 -15.32 -22.07 7.90
CA THR A 572 -16.62 -22.72 7.69
C THR A 572 -17.17 -23.41 8.93
N SER A 573 -16.36 -23.62 9.96
CA SER A 573 -16.86 -24.20 11.20
C SER A 573 -17.42 -23.13 12.13
N PRO A 574 -18.69 -23.12 12.42
CA PRO A 574 -19.26 -22.21 13.40
C PRO A 574 -18.80 -22.51 14.84
N SER A 575 -18.35 -23.71 15.10
CA SER A 575 -17.78 -24.12 16.40
C SER A 575 -16.89 -25.36 16.25
N PRO A 576 -15.79 -25.46 16.99
CA PRO A 576 -15.04 -26.73 17.10
C PRO A 576 -15.89 -27.92 17.59
N ARG A 577 -17.07 -27.67 18.15
CA ARG A 577 -18.02 -28.69 18.62
C ARG A 577 -18.96 -29.22 17.52
N ASP A 578 -19.14 -28.47 16.44
CA ASP A 578 -19.95 -28.91 15.30
C ASP A 578 -19.20 -29.86 14.37
N TYR A 579 -17.99 -30.23 14.75
CA TYR A 579 -17.07 -31.02 13.96
C TYR A 579 -16.93 -32.44 14.49
N ALA A 580 -17.82 -33.32 14.06
CA ALA A 580 -17.50 -34.74 14.01
C ALA A 580 -16.35 -35.06 13.03
N ALA A 581 -16.05 -34.10 12.10
CA ALA A 581 -14.99 -34.19 11.10
C ALA A 581 -13.70 -33.40 11.45
N SER A 582 -13.63 -32.67 12.57
CA SER A 582 -12.42 -31.96 13.01
C SER A 582 -11.34 -32.86 13.62
N ARG A 583 -11.49 -34.17 13.53
CA ARG A 583 -10.40 -35.11 13.76
C ARG A 583 -9.56 -35.25 12.49
N MET A 584 -8.89 -34.19 12.10
CA MET A 584 -7.68 -34.40 11.31
C MET A 584 -6.69 -35.13 12.21
N PRO A 585 -6.09 -36.24 11.74
CA PRO A 585 -4.98 -36.84 12.48
C PRO A 585 -3.89 -35.78 12.67
N SER A 586 -3.33 -35.71 13.86
CA SER A 586 -2.20 -34.83 14.20
C SER A 586 -0.89 -35.19 13.47
N SER A 587 -0.99 -35.86 12.32
CA SER A 587 0.12 -36.36 11.51
C SER A 587 -0.18 -36.29 10.00
N ALA A 588 -0.78 -35.20 9.51
CA ALA A 588 -0.82 -34.94 8.07
C ALA A 588 -0.28 -33.54 7.76
#